data_25b9a75559f3eeb367df4c7ac397e99b
#
_entry.id   25b9a75559f3eeb367df4c7ac397e99b
#
_cell.length_a   1.000
_cell.length_b   1.000
_cell.length_c   1.000
_cell.angle_alpha   90.00
_cell.angle_beta   90.00
_cell.angle_gamma   90.00
#
_symmetry.space_group_name_H-M   'P 1'
#
loop_
_entity.id
_entity.type
_entity.pdbx_description
1 polymer ?
#
loop_
_entity_poly.entity_id
_entity_poly.type
_entity_poly.pdbx_seq_one_letter_code
_entity_poly.pdbx_strand_id
1 'polypeptide(L)'
;MDRIIDTDAFQSVGSVTGGIVSGLAAEQKYNGQKIIRRGVYSGVPIEDYHSNTDLFDGFSISSSGLRAVLRRPKEYWGYSPYNPTPFEKPEKDSLEFGKAAHMLLLGEEGFKEHYALRPPTYPDDKGNEKPWSGNSNWCKNWLADQAKAGRSIITETDIGHIRNIASALSSKEAIRIGILNGRIERSLFCKDGDIWLKARPDVVPNASGDFVDLKTAASVDDESLSKAIYNHGYFVQAGLLRMIVREVLGADAFTSFTFVFVEKAPPYDVRVMQLKDEDIDLGEQQARLAIKTVKRCLKEGIWPGYDGFGKEFGWVEMPGWAKTRLKNQMEAA
;
A
#
# COMPACT_ATOMS: atom_id res chain seq x y z
N MET A 1 -29.68 -5.36 -34.73
CA MET A 1 -30.12 -6.19 -33.58
C MET A 1 -28.86 -6.65 -32.89
N ASP A 2 -28.32 -5.81 -32.03
CA ASP A 2 -27.12 -6.12 -31.26
C ASP A 2 -27.52 -7.02 -30.10
N ARG A 3 -27.02 -8.23 -30.10
CA ARG A 3 -27.17 -9.13 -28.94
C ARG A 3 -26.28 -8.60 -27.83
N ILE A 4 -26.91 -8.04 -26.82
CA ILE A 4 -26.29 -7.80 -25.53
C ILE A 4 -25.87 -9.17 -24.99
N ILE A 5 -24.56 -9.43 -24.90
CA ILE A 5 -24.06 -10.64 -24.24
C ILE A 5 -24.30 -10.41 -22.74
N ASP A 6 -25.20 -11.22 -22.19
CA ASP A 6 -25.50 -11.28 -20.78
C ASP A 6 -24.25 -11.83 -20.07
N THR A 7 -23.49 -10.94 -19.44
CA THR A 7 -22.24 -11.28 -18.69
C THR A 7 -22.53 -12.06 -17.41
N ASP A 8 -23.77 -12.16 -16.96
CA ASP A 8 -24.18 -12.93 -15.78
C ASP A 8 -24.19 -14.46 -16.04
N ALA A 9 -24.08 -14.89 -17.29
CA ALA A 9 -24.12 -16.31 -17.65
C ALA A 9 -22.79 -17.07 -17.41
N PHE A 10 -21.70 -16.38 -17.02
CA PHE A 10 -20.37 -17.00 -16.85
C PHE A 10 -19.87 -17.01 -15.40
N GLN A 11 -20.74 -16.87 -14.43
CA GLN A 11 -20.34 -16.99 -13.03
C GLN A 11 -20.04 -18.46 -12.69
N SER A 12 -18.79 -18.73 -12.22
CA SER A 12 -18.46 -20.04 -11.64
C SER A 12 -19.27 -20.28 -10.36
N VAL A 13 -19.54 -21.55 -10.01
CA VAL A 13 -20.23 -21.89 -8.75
C VAL A 13 -19.55 -21.26 -7.53
N GLY A 14 -18.21 -21.14 -7.55
CA GLY A 14 -17.44 -20.46 -6.52
C GLY A 14 -17.71 -18.94 -6.45
N SER A 15 -17.98 -18.29 -7.59
CA SER A 15 -18.33 -16.86 -7.61
C SER A 15 -19.73 -16.59 -7.06
N VAL A 16 -20.68 -17.51 -7.25
CA VAL A 16 -22.03 -17.40 -6.68
C VAL A 16 -22.00 -17.55 -5.16
N THR A 17 -21.25 -18.53 -4.65
CA THR A 17 -21.08 -18.71 -3.20
C THR A 17 -20.32 -17.55 -2.55
N GLY A 18 -19.27 -17.04 -3.19
CA GLY A 18 -18.53 -15.83 -2.75
C GLY A 18 -19.43 -14.60 -2.73
N GLY A 19 -20.27 -14.40 -3.74
CA GLY A 19 -21.26 -13.32 -3.80
C GLY A 19 -22.31 -13.40 -2.70
N ILE A 20 -22.80 -14.61 -2.37
CA ILE A 20 -23.74 -14.83 -1.27
C ILE A 20 -23.05 -14.52 0.08
N VAL A 21 -21.83 -14.98 0.30
CA VAL A 21 -21.09 -14.75 1.55
C VAL A 21 -20.74 -13.27 1.70
N SER A 22 -20.30 -12.58 0.64
CA SER A 22 -20.04 -11.14 0.68
C SER A 22 -21.32 -10.31 0.89
N GLY A 23 -22.46 -10.76 0.39
CA GLY A 23 -23.77 -10.15 0.64
C GLY A 23 -24.29 -10.39 2.07
N LEU A 24 -23.86 -11.46 2.73
CA LEU A 24 -24.20 -11.76 4.12
C LEU A 24 -23.31 -10.99 5.12
N ALA A 25 -22.08 -10.69 4.77
CA ALA A 25 -21.22 -9.81 5.55
C ALA A 25 -21.64 -8.34 5.30
N ALA A 26 -22.64 -7.89 6.05
CA ALA A 26 -23.16 -6.53 5.93
C ALA A 26 -22.03 -5.51 6.06
N GLU A 27 -21.77 -4.77 4.99
CA GLU A 27 -20.85 -3.64 4.99
C GLU A 27 -21.33 -2.62 6.03
N GLN A 28 -20.41 -2.18 6.89
CA GLN A 28 -20.69 -1.20 7.93
C GLN A 28 -20.19 0.16 7.44
N LYS A 29 -21.05 1.18 7.53
CA LYS A 29 -20.62 2.56 7.29
C LYS A 29 -19.92 3.06 8.55
N TYR A 30 -18.69 3.55 8.40
CA TYR A 30 -17.97 4.19 9.48
C TYR A 30 -18.69 5.47 9.91
N ASN A 31 -18.92 5.63 11.20
CA ASN A 31 -19.69 6.71 11.78
C ASN A 31 -18.85 7.63 12.71
N GLY A 32 -17.53 7.54 12.63
CA GLY A 32 -16.60 8.27 13.50
C GLY A 32 -16.40 7.67 14.88
N GLN A 33 -17.08 6.58 15.21
CA GLN A 33 -16.90 5.91 16.49
C GLN A 33 -15.83 4.82 16.43
N LYS A 34 -15.31 4.45 17.59
CA LYS A 34 -14.35 3.36 17.75
C LYS A 34 -14.87 2.05 17.18
N ILE A 35 -14.06 1.39 16.35
CA ILE A 35 -14.39 0.12 15.73
C ILE A 35 -14.12 -1.01 16.75
N ILE A 36 -15.16 -1.74 17.09
CA ILE A 36 -15.11 -2.85 18.06
C ILE A 36 -15.56 -4.20 17.46
N ARG A 37 -16.03 -4.20 16.21
CA ARG A 37 -16.50 -5.39 15.50
C ARG A 37 -15.66 -5.62 14.24
N ARG A 38 -15.34 -6.91 14.00
CA ARG A 38 -14.73 -7.29 12.71
C ARG A 38 -15.70 -7.05 11.57
N GLY A 39 -15.21 -6.78 10.38
CA GLY A 39 -16.08 -6.57 9.21
C GLY A 39 -15.44 -5.80 8.09
N VAL A 40 -16.27 -5.48 7.10
CA VAL A 40 -15.96 -4.58 5.99
C VAL A 40 -16.56 -3.22 6.31
N TYR A 41 -15.76 -2.18 6.16
CA TYR A 41 -16.16 -0.81 6.47
C TYR A 41 -15.96 0.09 5.26
N SER A 42 -16.97 0.94 4.99
CA SER A 42 -16.88 2.06 4.04
C SER A 42 -16.73 3.38 4.78
N GLY A 43 -16.11 4.36 4.13
CA GLY A 43 -15.98 5.73 4.63
C GLY A 43 -15.03 5.89 5.82
N VAL A 44 -14.08 4.98 6.04
CA VAL A 44 -13.00 5.19 7.02
C VAL A 44 -11.98 6.15 6.39
N PRO A 45 -11.74 7.35 6.93
CA PRO A 45 -10.74 8.28 6.41
C PRO A 45 -9.35 7.61 6.35
N ILE A 46 -8.58 7.92 5.31
CA ILE A 46 -7.27 7.28 5.10
C ILE A 46 -6.29 7.65 6.22
N GLU A 47 -6.38 8.86 6.75
CA GLU A 47 -5.60 9.33 7.88
C GLU A 47 -5.93 8.54 9.15
N ASP A 48 -7.23 8.31 9.40
CA ASP A 48 -7.68 7.49 10.54
C ASP A 48 -7.20 6.04 10.38
N TYR A 49 -7.32 5.50 9.17
CA TYR A 49 -6.81 4.15 8.88
C TYR A 49 -5.31 4.03 9.18
N HIS A 50 -4.49 5.04 8.88
CA HIS A 50 -3.05 4.98 9.09
C HIS A 50 -2.59 5.40 10.48
N SER A 51 -3.17 6.45 11.04
CA SER A 51 -2.55 7.19 12.15
C SER A 51 -3.41 7.27 13.41
N ASN A 52 -4.73 7.04 13.33
CA ASN A 52 -5.61 7.14 14.49
C ASN A 52 -5.44 5.92 15.40
N THR A 53 -4.81 6.11 16.56
CA THR A 53 -4.60 5.06 17.56
C THR A 53 -5.88 4.70 18.31
N ASP A 54 -6.89 5.57 18.28
CA ASP A 54 -8.19 5.39 18.91
C ASP A 54 -9.25 4.79 17.99
N LEU A 55 -8.88 4.52 16.72
CA LEU A 55 -9.79 3.89 15.74
C LEU A 55 -10.33 2.55 16.25
N PHE A 56 -9.56 1.84 17.08
CA PHE A 56 -9.90 0.53 17.65
C PHE A 56 -9.82 0.53 19.19
N ASP A 57 -10.39 -0.49 19.79
CA ASP A 57 -10.27 -0.78 21.23
C ASP A 57 -8.93 -1.45 21.62
N GLY A 58 -7.89 -1.33 20.78
CA GLY A 58 -6.59 -1.91 21.01
C GLY A 58 -5.59 -1.58 19.91
N PHE A 59 -4.40 -2.18 20.01
CA PHE A 59 -3.34 -2.02 19.03
C PHE A 59 -3.76 -2.53 17.66
N SER A 60 -3.42 -1.79 16.60
CA SER A 60 -3.72 -2.19 15.23
C SER A 60 -2.52 -2.14 14.31
N ILE A 61 -2.48 -3.06 13.33
CA ILE A 61 -1.38 -3.11 12.37
C ILE A 61 -1.85 -3.55 10.99
N SER A 62 -1.27 -2.96 9.96
CA SER A 62 -1.50 -3.28 8.55
C SER A 62 -0.31 -4.04 7.95
N SER A 63 -0.43 -4.48 6.69
CA SER A 63 0.65 -5.15 5.97
C SER A 63 1.95 -4.34 5.94
N SER A 64 1.88 -3.02 5.78
CA SER A 64 3.06 -2.15 5.80
C SER A 64 3.76 -2.15 7.16
N GLY A 65 2.98 -2.16 8.25
CA GLY A 65 3.50 -2.29 9.61
C GLY A 65 4.14 -3.65 9.84
N LEU A 66 3.47 -4.74 9.45
CA LEU A 66 4.05 -6.10 9.57
C LEU A 66 5.36 -6.25 8.78
N ARG A 67 5.42 -5.71 7.56
CA ARG A 67 6.65 -5.69 6.75
C ARG A 67 7.79 -4.91 7.43
N ALA A 68 7.47 -3.79 8.07
CA ALA A 68 8.46 -3.03 8.84
C ALA A 68 8.95 -3.80 10.07
N VAL A 69 8.05 -4.49 10.79
CA VAL A 69 8.40 -5.37 11.92
C VAL A 69 9.30 -6.52 11.46
N LEU A 70 9.02 -7.16 10.31
CA LEU A 70 9.86 -8.23 9.76
C LEU A 70 11.28 -7.75 9.44
N ARG A 71 11.41 -6.53 8.93
CA ARG A 71 12.74 -5.95 8.71
C ARG A 71 13.43 -5.63 10.01
N ARG A 72 12.77 -4.90 10.90
CA ARG A 72 13.32 -4.48 12.18
C ARG A 72 12.24 -3.88 13.10
N PRO A 73 11.86 -4.53 14.19
CA PRO A 73 10.82 -4.03 15.10
C PRO A 73 11.09 -2.60 15.61
N LYS A 74 12.35 -2.26 15.91
CA LYS A 74 12.76 -0.91 16.35
C LYS A 74 12.46 0.17 15.31
N GLU A 75 12.60 -0.14 14.02
CA GLU A 75 12.25 0.78 12.93
C GLU A 75 10.75 1.01 12.86
N TYR A 76 9.95 -0.07 12.91
CA TYR A 76 8.50 0.05 12.98
C TYR A 76 8.06 0.95 14.14
N TRP A 77 8.56 0.67 15.34
CA TRP A 77 8.20 1.42 16.52
C TRP A 77 8.61 2.89 16.44
N GLY A 78 9.80 3.17 15.92
CA GLY A 78 10.32 4.53 15.77
C GLY A 78 9.40 5.45 14.95
N TYR A 79 8.63 4.90 14.00
CA TYR A 79 7.68 5.65 13.17
C TYR A 79 6.21 5.31 13.44
N SER A 80 5.94 4.55 14.49
CA SER A 80 4.59 4.12 14.82
C SER A 80 3.80 5.25 15.50
N PRO A 81 2.52 5.44 15.16
CA PRO A 81 1.67 6.39 15.88
C PRO A 81 1.42 5.99 17.34
N TYR A 82 1.69 4.73 17.71
CA TYR A 82 1.61 4.26 19.09
C TYR A 82 2.87 4.59 19.92
N ASN A 83 3.96 5.06 19.27
CA ASN A 83 5.12 5.54 19.99
C ASN A 83 4.86 6.95 20.55
N PRO A 84 5.02 7.21 21.85
CA PRO A 84 4.81 8.54 22.41
C PRO A 84 5.72 9.63 21.82
N THR A 85 6.85 9.23 21.23
CA THR A 85 7.85 10.15 20.63
C THR A 85 8.27 9.61 19.25
N PRO A 86 7.35 9.62 18.25
CA PRO A 86 7.66 9.07 16.94
C PRO A 86 8.64 9.97 16.19
N PHE A 87 9.48 9.36 15.36
CA PHE A 87 10.29 10.10 14.40
C PHE A 87 9.44 10.64 13.25
N GLU A 88 9.83 11.79 12.72
CA GLU A 88 9.26 12.30 11.47
C GLU A 88 9.64 11.39 10.30
N LYS A 89 8.67 11.04 9.49
CA LYS A 89 8.92 10.27 8.27
C LYS A 89 9.47 11.19 7.19
N PRO A 90 10.59 10.84 6.54
CA PRO A 90 11.07 11.61 5.40
C PRO A 90 10.04 11.54 4.26
N GLU A 91 9.69 12.69 3.74
CA GLU A 91 8.86 12.79 2.53
C GLU A 91 9.62 12.22 1.31
N LYS A 92 8.90 11.53 0.43
CA LYS A 92 9.43 11.00 -0.81
C LYS A 92 8.50 11.37 -1.97
N ASP A 93 8.94 12.23 -2.86
CA ASP A 93 8.18 12.69 -4.02
C ASP A 93 7.61 11.54 -4.87
N SER A 94 8.40 10.46 -5.03
CA SER A 94 7.95 9.29 -5.78
C SER A 94 6.78 8.54 -5.13
N LEU A 95 6.61 8.68 -3.82
CA LEU A 95 5.49 8.09 -3.09
C LEU A 95 4.23 8.93 -3.26
N GLU A 96 4.37 10.25 -3.26
CA GLU A 96 3.24 11.18 -3.44
C GLU A 96 2.66 11.07 -4.85
N PHE A 97 3.50 10.98 -5.90
CA PHE A 97 3.03 10.67 -7.26
C PHE A 97 2.23 9.36 -7.31
N GLY A 98 2.75 8.30 -6.67
CA GLY A 98 2.07 6.99 -6.64
C GLY A 98 0.69 7.07 -5.99
N LYS A 99 0.57 7.75 -4.86
CA LYS A 99 -0.71 7.97 -4.17
C LYS A 99 -1.69 8.80 -5.01
N ALA A 100 -1.22 9.90 -5.60
CA ALA A 100 -2.04 10.75 -6.47
C ALA A 100 -2.55 9.99 -7.69
N ALA A 101 -1.67 9.21 -8.34
CA ALA A 101 -2.03 8.35 -9.45
C ALA A 101 -3.11 7.33 -9.03
N HIS A 102 -2.92 6.70 -7.89
CA HIS A 102 -3.84 5.72 -7.34
C HIS A 102 -5.24 6.31 -7.13
N MET A 103 -5.35 7.44 -6.42
CA MET A 103 -6.62 8.12 -6.21
C MET A 103 -7.33 8.47 -7.51
N LEU A 104 -6.62 9.03 -8.49
CA LEU A 104 -7.22 9.43 -9.77
C LEU A 104 -7.61 8.23 -10.65
N LEU A 105 -6.80 7.16 -10.67
CA LEU A 105 -7.04 6.00 -11.51
C LEU A 105 -8.17 5.10 -10.98
N LEU A 106 -8.34 5.03 -9.68
CA LEU A 106 -9.42 4.27 -9.05
C LEU A 106 -10.69 5.09 -8.83
N GLY A 107 -10.64 6.42 -9.06
CA GLY A 107 -11.77 7.30 -8.86
C GLY A 107 -12.11 7.53 -7.39
N GLU A 108 -11.10 7.53 -6.53
CA GLU A 108 -11.26 7.85 -5.12
C GLU A 108 -11.71 9.30 -4.93
N GLU A 109 -12.60 9.52 -3.98
CA GLU A 109 -13.06 10.88 -3.63
C GLU A 109 -11.98 11.63 -2.81
N GLY A 110 -12.10 12.96 -2.72
CA GLY A 110 -11.22 13.75 -1.86
C GLY A 110 -9.88 14.15 -2.47
N PHE A 111 -9.65 13.99 -3.78
CA PHE A 111 -8.38 14.35 -4.41
C PHE A 111 -7.98 15.82 -4.14
N LYS A 112 -8.92 16.76 -4.21
CA LYS A 112 -8.67 18.20 -4.01
C LYS A 112 -8.39 18.58 -2.55
N GLU A 113 -8.79 17.74 -1.62
CA GLU A 113 -8.51 17.89 -0.20
C GLU A 113 -7.07 17.53 0.11
N HIS A 114 -6.51 16.53 -0.60
CA HIS A 114 -5.16 15.99 -0.39
C HIS A 114 -4.11 16.58 -1.31
N TYR A 115 -4.50 17.06 -2.48
CA TYR A 115 -3.58 17.53 -3.51
C TYR A 115 -3.92 18.92 -4.02
N ALA A 116 -2.87 19.71 -4.28
CA ALA A 116 -2.96 21.00 -4.95
C ALA A 116 -2.18 20.96 -6.27
N LEU A 117 -2.83 21.35 -7.37
CA LEU A 117 -2.17 21.49 -8.65
C LEU A 117 -1.34 22.77 -8.65
N ARG A 118 -0.03 22.62 -8.85
CA ARG A 118 0.90 23.74 -8.94
C ARG A 118 0.59 24.61 -10.18
N PRO A 119 0.36 25.92 -10.01
CA PRO A 119 0.19 26.80 -11.15
C PRO A 119 1.42 26.82 -12.06
N PRO A 120 1.26 26.86 -13.39
CA PRO A 120 2.40 26.94 -14.30
C PRO A 120 3.09 28.32 -14.26
N THR A 121 2.36 29.37 -13.87
CA THR A 121 2.82 30.75 -13.79
C THR A 121 2.46 31.36 -12.44
N TYR A 122 3.03 32.52 -12.16
CA TYR A 122 2.68 33.37 -11.00
C TYR A 122 2.70 34.85 -11.40
N PRO A 123 1.90 35.74 -10.76
CA PRO A 123 1.96 37.17 -10.99
C PRO A 123 3.19 37.78 -10.30
N ASP A 124 3.96 38.59 -11.04
CA ASP A 124 5.02 39.42 -10.46
C ASP A 124 4.42 40.65 -9.73
N ASP A 125 5.26 41.45 -9.09
CA ASP A 125 4.84 42.65 -8.33
C ASP A 125 4.13 43.71 -9.20
N LYS A 126 4.22 43.60 -10.53
CA LYS A 126 3.55 44.47 -11.51
C LYS A 126 2.30 43.81 -12.09
N GLY A 127 1.94 42.59 -11.66
CA GLY A 127 0.81 41.83 -12.18
C GLY A 127 1.07 41.11 -13.49
N ASN A 128 2.32 41.01 -13.96
CA ASN A 128 2.64 40.23 -15.17
C ASN A 128 2.82 38.75 -14.81
N GLU A 129 2.26 37.89 -15.65
CA GLU A 129 2.46 36.45 -15.55
C GLU A 129 3.91 36.05 -15.85
N LYS A 130 4.54 35.36 -14.92
CA LYS A 130 5.89 34.77 -15.02
C LYS A 130 5.84 33.25 -14.87
N PRO A 131 6.71 32.51 -15.57
CA PRO A 131 6.84 31.08 -15.32
C PRO A 131 7.13 30.80 -13.85
N TRP A 132 6.56 29.71 -13.33
CA TRP A 132 6.79 29.29 -11.94
C TRP A 132 8.26 29.30 -11.54
N SER A 133 8.59 29.90 -10.40
CA SER A 133 9.95 29.99 -9.88
C SER A 133 9.97 29.75 -8.38
N GLY A 134 10.70 28.71 -7.94
CA GLY A 134 10.88 28.41 -6.52
C GLY A 134 11.59 29.53 -5.73
N ASN A 135 12.20 30.51 -6.40
CA ASN A 135 12.84 31.67 -5.78
C ASN A 135 11.88 32.82 -5.52
N SER A 136 10.71 32.86 -6.18
CA SER A 136 9.72 33.90 -6.00
C SER A 136 9.06 33.81 -4.62
N ASN A 137 8.87 34.93 -3.96
CA ASN A 137 8.16 35.00 -2.67
C ASN A 137 6.70 34.55 -2.82
N TRP A 138 6.05 34.90 -3.92
CA TRP A 138 4.70 34.44 -4.22
C TRP A 138 4.61 32.91 -4.25
N CYS A 139 5.51 32.27 -5.01
CA CYS A 139 5.55 30.81 -5.10
C CYS A 139 5.86 30.15 -3.77
N LYS A 140 6.78 30.71 -2.97
CA LYS A 140 7.10 30.21 -1.62
C LYS A 140 5.90 30.33 -0.68
N ASN A 141 5.17 31.45 -0.72
CA ASN A 141 3.98 31.64 0.08
C ASN A 141 2.88 30.65 -0.33
N TRP A 142 2.66 30.47 -1.63
CA TRP A 142 1.71 29.51 -2.14
C TRP A 142 2.01 28.09 -1.66
N LEU A 143 3.28 27.64 -1.72
CA LEU A 143 3.70 26.34 -1.19
C LEU A 143 3.45 26.22 0.32
N ALA A 144 3.77 27.28 1.07
CA ALA A 144 3.54 27.30 2.51
C ALA A 144 2.04 27.20 2.86
N ASP A 145 1.17 27.85 2.07
CA ASP A 145 -0.27 27.78 2.25
C ASP A 145 -0.83 26.38 1.95
N GLN A 146 -0.30 25.70 0.91
CA GLN A 146 -0.67 24.31 0.65
C GLN A 146 -0.20 23.39 1.78
N ALA A 147 1.01 23.54 2.25
CA ALA A 147 1.56 22.78 3.37
C ALA A 147 0.73 22.97 4.66
N LYS A 148 0.32 24.23 4.97
CA LYS A 148 -0.59 24.51 6.10
C LYS A 148 -1.93 23.84 5.95
N ALA A 149 -2.42 23.71 4.70
CA ALA A 149 -3.68 23.01 4.39
C ALA A 149 -3.50 21.48 4.36
N GLY A 150 -2.31 20.95 4.61
CA GLY A 150 -2.00 19.50 4.57
C GLY A 150 -2.04 18.91 3.16
N ARG A 151 -1.86 19.72 2.10
CA ARG A 151 -1.96 19.27 0.71
C ARG A 151 -0.58 19.02 0.10
N SER A 152 -0.40 17.86 -0.50
CA SER A 152 0.74 17.54 -1.35
C SER A 152 0.63 18.24 -2.71
N ILE A 153 1.77 18.57 -3.30
CA ILE A 153 1.82 19.30 -4.56
C ILE A 153 1.92 18.32 -5.72
N ILE A 154 1.07 18.50 -6.73
CA ILE A 154 1.13 17.79 -8.00
C ILE A 154 1.27 18.81 -9.14
N THR A 155 1.98 18.44 -10.20
CA THR A 155 2.22 19.29 -11.36
C THR A 155 1.35 18.90 -12.54
N GLU A 156 1.22 19.79 -13.55
CA GLU A 156 0.54 19.45 -14.81
C GLU A 156 1.28 18.31 -15.55
N THR A 157 2.60 18.22 -15.39
CA THR A 157 3.40 17.11 -15.92
C THR A 157 2.98 15.79 -15.27
N ASP A 158 2.79 15.76 -13.94
CA ASP A 158 2.33 14.58 -13.23
C ASP A 158 0.94 14.15 -13.67
N ILE A 159 0.03 15.12 -13.85
CA ILE A 159 -1.32 14.87 -14.41
C ILE A 159 -1.22 14.30 -15.82
N GLY A 160 -0.29 14.81 -16.65
CA GLY A 160 0.00 14.26 -17.98
C GLY A 160 0.44 12.80 -17.92
N HIS A 161 1.35 12.46 -16.99
CA HIS A 161 1.79 11.09 -16.76
C HIS A 161 0.60 10.20 -16.30
N ILE A 162 -0.23 10.67 -15.38
CA ILE A 162 -1.40 9.91 -14.90
C ILE A 162 -2.42 9.66 -16.03
N ARG A 163 -2.66 10.65 -16.91
CA ARG A 163 -3.52 10.44 -18.08
C ARG A 163 -2.96 9.39 -19.04
N ASN A 164 -1.64 9.38 -19.27
CA ASN A 164 -1.00 8.37 -20.10
C ASN A 164 -1.07 6.98 -19.45
N ILE A 165 -0.88 6.89 -18.15
CA ILE A 165 -1.08 5.64 -17.40
C ILE A 165 -2.53 5.14 -17.53
N ALA A 166 -3.53 6.01 -17.37
CA ALA A 166 -4.93 5.65 -17.56
C ALA A 166 -5.21 5.12 -18.98
N SER A 167 -4.64 5.76 -20.00
CA SER A 167 -4.72 5.31 -21.40
C SER A 167 -4.06 3.93 -21.59
N ALA A 168 -2.87 3.72 -21.03
CA ALA A 168 -2.17 2.44 -21.09
C ALA A 168 -2.96 1.32 -20.39
N LEU A 169 -3.49 1.58 -19.20
CA LEU A 169 -4.36 0.64 -18.47
C LEU A 169 -5.58 0.27 -19.29
N SER A 170 -6.28 1.24 -19.86
CA SER A 170 -7.49 1.02 -20.65
C SER A 170 -7.25 0.21 -21.94
N SER A 171 -6.00 0.14 -22.42
CA SER A 171 -5.62 -0.68 -23.57
C SER A 171 -5.56 -2.17 -23.27
N LYS A 172 -5.43 -2.56 -22.00
CA LYS A 172 -5.35 -3.98 -21.59
C LYS A 172 -6.75 -4.58 -21.46
N GLU A 173 -6.97 -5.71 -22.12
CA GLU A 173 -8.27 -6.39 -22.12
C GLU A 173 -8.74 -6.76 -20.70
N ALA A 174 -7.86 -7.31 -19.86
CA ALA A 174 -8.18 -7.65 -18.48
C ALA A 174 -8.74 -6.45 -17.69
N ILE A 175 -8.23 -5.23 -17.95
CA ILE A 175 -8.75 -4.01 -17.31
C ILE A 175 -10.12 -3.65 -17.89
N ARG A 176 -10.29 -3.74 -19.22
CA ARG A 176 -11.58 -3.42 -19.88
C ARG A 176 -12.70 -4.36 -19.48
N ILE A 177 -12.41 -5.65 -19.25
CA ILE A 177 -13.41 -6.62 -18.77
C ILE A 177 -13.68 -6.51 -17.27
N GLY A 178 -12.99 -5.60 -16.58
CA GLY A 178 -13.36 -5.19 -15.23
C GLY A 178 -12.58 -5.83 -14.09
N ILE A 179 -11.33 -6.25 -14.31
CA ILE A 179 -10.50 -6.79 -13.22
C ILE A 179 -10.34 -5.80 -12.04
N LEU A 180 -10.46 -4.48 -12.31
CA LEU A 180 -10.46 -3.42 -11.30
C LEU A 180 -11.87 -3.00 -10.86
N ASN A 181 -12.92 -3.70 -11.32
CA ASN A 181 -14.29 -3.38 -10.94
C ASN A 181 -14.65 -4.03 -9.60
N GLY A 182 -15.14 -3.21 -8.69
CA GLY A 182 -15.54 -3.67 -7.36
C GLY A 182 -15.82 -2.49 -6.44
N ARG A 183 -15.83 -2.76 -5.15
CA ARG A 183 -16.02 -1.74 -4.12
C ARG A 183 -14.67 -1.14 -3.73
N ILE A 184 -14.46 0.11 -4.09
CA ILE A 184 -13.24 0.88 -3.82
C ILE A 184 -13.24 1.37 -2.37
N GLU A 185 -12.05 1.63 -1.80
CA GLU A 185 -11.86 2.21 -0.45
C GLU A 185 -12.49 1.41 0.70
N ARG A 186 -12.67 0.11 0.54
CA ARG A 186 -13.17 -0.71 1.65
C ARG A 186 -12.05 -1.14 2.57
N SER A 187 -12.26 -0.89 3.85
CA SER A 187 -11.34 -1.34 4.90
C SER A 187 -11.86 -2.61 5.53
N LEU A 188 -11.02 -3.62 5.62
CA LEU A 188 -11.34 -4.90 6.26
C LEU A 188 -10.57 -4.99 7.58
N PHE A 189 -11.28 -5.34 8.63
CA PHE A 189 -10.72 -5.43 9.97
C PHE A 189 -11.11 -6.73 10.66
N CYS A 190 -10.14 -7.38 11.29
CA CYS A 190 -10.39 -8.50 12.19
C CYS A 190 -9.41 -8.46 13.37
N LYS A 191 -9.64 -9.29 14.38
CA LYS A 191 -8.73 -9.46 15.53
C LYS A 191 -7.93 -10.74 15.42
N ASP A 192 -6.68 -10.68 15.88
CA ASP A 192 -5.87 -11.85 16.24
C ASP A 192 -5.45 -11.69 17.72
N GLY A 193 -6.24 -12.28 18.62
CA GLY A 193 -6.16 -11.98 20.05
C GLY A 193 -6.51 -10.52 20.32
N ASP A 194 -5.57 -9.80 20.95
CA ASP A 194 -5.73 -8.39 21.32
C ASP A 194 -5.26 -7.40 20.24
N ILE A 195 -4.84 -7.90 19.07
CA ILE A 195 -4.34 -7.07 17.98
C ILE A 195 -5.36 -6.98 16.86
N TRP A 196 -5.66 -5.78 16.42
CA TRP A 196 -6.43 -5.54 15.20
C TRP A 196 -5.54 -5.65 13.98
N LEU A 197 -5.93 -6.51 13.06
CA LEU A 197 -5.37 -6.62 11.73
C LEU A 197 -6.22 -5.79 10.77
N LYS A 198 -5.55 -4.99 9.96
CA LYS A 198 -6.22 -4.09 9.03
C LYS A 198 -5.67 -4.22 7.61
N ALA A 199 -6.58 -4.32 6.65
CA ALA A 199 -6.28 -4.29 5.22
C ALA A 199 -7.23 -3.35 4.50
N ARG A 200 -6.72 -2.69 3.48
CA ARG A 200 -7.50 -1.89 2.54
C ARG A 200 -6.99 -2.25 1.15
N PRO A 201 -7.57 -3.27 0.50
CA PRO A 201 -7.29 -3.53 -0.89
C PRO A 201 -7.84 -2.41 -1.76
N ASP A 202 -7.22 -2.17 -2.89
CA ASP A 202 -7.65 -1.16 -3.86
C ASP A 202 -9.10 -1.40 -4.30
N VAL A 203 -9.41 -2.67 -4.54
CA VAL A 203 -10.75 -3.12 -4.92
C VAL A 203 -11.13 -4.37 -4.15
N VAL A 204 -12.28 -4.34 -3.51
CA VAL A 204 -12.94 -5.55 -3.00
C VAL A 204 -13.84 -6.08 -4.12
N PRO A 205 -13.60 -7.28 -4.65
CA PRO A 205 -14.37 -7.82 -5.75
C PRO A 205 -15.85 -8.00 -5.35
N ASN A 206 -16.77 -7.80 -6.30
CA ASN A 206 -18.20 -7.92 -6.03
C ASN A 206 -18.66 -9.38 -5.85
N ALA A 207 -18.09 -10.29 -6.61
CA ALA A 207 -18.57 -11.68 -6.67
C ALA A 207 -17.45 -12.74 -6.85
N SER A 208 -16.21 -12.40 -7.24
CA SER A 208 -15.20 -13.40 -7.63
C SER A 208 -14.28 -13.65 -6.47
N GLY A 209 -13.90 -13.36 -5.59
CA GLY A 209 -12.80 -13.59 -4.62
C GLY A 209 -11.40 -13.30 -5.18
N ASP A 210 -11.33 -12.68 -6.39
CA ASP A 210 -10.08 -12.30 -7.06
C ASP A 210 -9.73 -10.87 -6.67
N PHE A 211 -8.84 -10.73 -5.70
CA PHE A 211 -8.39 -9.42 -5.24
C PHE A 211 -7.33 -8.84 -6.17
N VAL A 212 -7.42 -7.55 -6.42
CA VAL A 212 -6.52 -6.85 -7.34
C VAL A 212 -5.94 -5.62 -6.65
N ASP A 213 -4.67 -5.37 -6.93
CA ASP A 213 -3.94 -4.24 -6.37
C ASP A 213 -3.11 -3.55 -7.48
N LEU A 214 -3.30 -2.25 -7.63
CA LEU A 214 -2.63 -1.41 -8.63
C LEU A 214 -1.31 -0.89 -8.08
N LYS A 215 -0.22 -1.09 -8.83
CA LYS A 215 1.11 -0.61 -8.46
C LYS A 215 1.78 0.17 -9.58
N THR A 216 2.22 1.37 -9.29
CA THR A 216 3.15 2.08 -10.17
C THR A 216 4.57 1.58 -9.96
N ALA A 217 5.32 1.34 -11.03
CA ALA A 217 6.69 0.83 -11.00
C ALA A 217 7.63 1.67 -11.86
N ALA A 218 8.93 1.54 -11.64
CA ALA A 218 9.93 2.14 -12.51
C ALA A 218 10.14 1.32 -13.79
N SER A 219 10.01 0.01 -13.69
CA SER A 219 10.00 -0.95 -14.82
C SER A 219 9.08 -2.11 -14.47
N VAL A 220 8.48 -2.71 -15.50
CA VAL A 220 7.59 -3.88 -15.37
C VAL A 220 8.16 -5.14 -16.03
N ASP A 221 9.48 -5.20 -16.28
CA ASP A 221 10.16 -6.41 -16.71
C ASP A 221 10.12 -7.51 -15.64
N ASP A 222 10.32 -8.76 -16.04
CA ASP A 222 10.18 -9.93 -15.15
C ASP A 222 11.13 -9.88 -13.96
N GLU A 223 12.38 -9.44 -14.15
CA GLU A 223 13.37 -9.35 -13.08
C GLU A 223 13.01 -8.27 -12.07
N SER A 224 12.62 -7.09 -12.57
CA SER A 224 12.19 -5.96 -11.74
C SER A 224 10.95 -6.31 -10.92
N LEU A 225 9.95 -6.96 -11.54
CA LEU A 225 8.73 -7.38 -10.84
C LEU A 225 9.01 -8.46 -9.81
N SER A 226 9.81 -9.47 -10.16
CA SER A 226 10.20 -10.52 -9.21
C SER A 226 10.91 -9.95 -7.98
N LYS A 227 11.85 -9.02 -8.19
CA LYS A 227 12.52 -8.30 -7.10
C LYS A 227 11.56 -7.43 -6.29
N ALA A 228 10.59 -6.77 -6.94
CA ALA A 228 9.61 -5.92 -6.27
C ALA A 228 8.72 -6.73 -5.34
N ILE A 229 8.23 -7.92 -5.76
CA ILE A 229 7.42 -8.81 -4.92
C ILE A 229 8.13 -9.10 -3.59
N TYR A 230 9.43 -9.43 -3.65
CA TYR A 230 10.23 -9.73 -2.46
C TYR A 230 10.60 -8.45 -1.67
N ASN A 231 11.24 -7.48 -2.32
CA ASN A 231 11.82 -6.30 -1.66
C ASN A 231 10.77 -5.41 -1.00
N HIS A 232 9.58 -5.28 -1.61
CA HIS A 232 8.46 -4.54 -1.03
C HIS A 232 7.57 -5.42 -0.16
N GLY A 233 7.79 -6.75 -0.12
CA GLY A 233 7.00 -7.69 0.66
C GLY A 233 5.55 -7.75 0.22
N TYR A 234 5.28 -7.67 -1.09
CA TYR A 234 3.92 -7.72 -1.64
C TYR A 234 3.25 -9.07 -1.36
N PHE A 235 4.02 -10.15 -1.30
CA PHE A 235 3.53 -11.46 -0.87
C PHE A 235 2.98 -11.44 0.57
N VAL A 236 3.59 -10.66 1.48
CA VAL A 236 3.06 -10.48 2.85
C VAL A 236 1.75 -9.68 2.84
N GLN A 237 1.62 -8.72 1.93
CA GLN A 237 0.36 -7.98 1.75
C GLN A 237 -0.77 -8.93 1.32
N ALA A 238 -0.52 -9.79 0.33
CA ALA A 238 -1.48 -10.76 -0.15
C ALA A 238 -1.85 -11.79 0.93
N GLY A 239 -0.84 -12.32 1.65
CA GLY A 239 -1.05 -13.28 2.74
C GLY A 239 -1.88 -12.70 3.89
N LEU A 240 -1.58 -11.48 4.33
CA LEU A 240 -2.38 -10.80 5.35
C LEU A 240 -3.82 -10.54 4.87
N LEU A 241 -3.98 -10.08 3.63
CA LEU A 241 -5.31 -9.85 3.07
C LEU A 241 -6.12 -11.14 3.05
N ARG A 242 -5.53 -12.26 2.59
CA ARG A 242 -6.18 -13.58 2.61
C ARG A 242 -6.64 -13.97 4.01
N MET A 243 -5.78 -13.79 5.03
CA MET A 243 -6.16 -14.06 6.43
C MET A 243 -7.39 -13.25 6.85
N ILE A 244 -7.38 -11.95 6.60
CA ILE A 244 -8.46 -11.05 6.99
C ILE A 244 -9.74 -11.36 6.21
N VAL A 245 -9.65 -11.58 4.90
CA VAL A 245 -10.80 -11.91 4.04
C VAL A 245 -11.48 -13.18 4.50
N ARG A 246 -10.71 -14.25 4.76
CA ARG A 246 -11.26 -15.51 5.26
C ARG A 246 -11.96 -15.37 6.61
N GLU A 247 -11.45 -14.52 7.49
CA GLU A 247 -12.03 -14.25 8.81
C GLU A 247 -13.29 -13.37 8.74
N VAL A 248 -13.35 -12.44 7.79
CA VAL A 248 -14.41 -11.42 7.68
C VAL A 248 -15.52 -11.85 6.72
N LEU A 249 -15.17 -12.44 5.59
CA LEU A 249 -16.07 -12.77 4.50
C LEU A 249 -16.30 -14.28 4.36
N GLY A 250 -15.48 -15.12 5.00
CA GLY A 250 -15.57 -16.58 4.92
C GLY A 250 -14.39 -17.22 4.20
N ALA A 251 -14.22 -18.53 4.42
CA ALA A 251 -13.05 -19.29 3.96
C ALA A 251 -12.86 -19.25 2.42
N ASP A 252 -13.95 -19.27 1.68
CA ASP A 252 -13.97 -19.35 0.21
C ASP A 252 -13.99 -17.97 -0.47
N ALA A 253 -13.99 -16.88 0.32
CA ALA A 253 -14.12 -15.53 -0.23
C ALA A 253 -12.80 -14.96 -0.81
N PHE A 254 -11.71 -15.70 -0.73
CA PHE A 254 -10.42 -15.35 -1.34
C PHE A 254 -9.97 -16.44 -2.28
N THR A 255 -9.96 -16.14 -3.58
CA THR A 255 -9.59 -17.07 -4.64
C THR A 255 -8.18 -16.78 -5.16
N SER A 256 -7.86 -15.53 -5.49
CA SER A 256 -6.56 -15.17 -6.02
C SER A 256 -6.14 -13.74 -5.62
N PHE A 257 -4.87 -13.43 -5.86
CA PHE A 257 -4.34 -12.08 -5.72
C PHE A 257 -3.55 -11.70 -6.97
N THR A 258 -3.96 -10.61 -7.60
CA THR A 258 -3.38 -10.13 -8.85
C THR A 258 -2.85 -8.71 -8.67
N PHE A 259 -1.65 -8.47 -9.14
CA PHE A 259 -1.10 -7.13 -9.28
C PHE A 259 -1.31 -6.61 -10.69
N VAL A 260 -1.75 -5.37 -10.80
CA VAL A 260 -1.68 -4.58 -12.02
C VAL A 260 -0.51 -3.62 -11.88
N PHE A 261 0.61 -3.96 -12.50
CA PHE A 261 1.78 -3.09 -12.53
C PHE A 261 1.72 -2.19 -13.75
N VAL A 262 2.04 -0.90 -13.55
CA VAL A 262 2.15 0.08 -14.63
C VAL A 262 3.38 0.95 -14.43
N GLU A 263 4.12 1.21 -15.50
CA GLU A 263 5.25 2.13 -15.46
C GLU A 263 4.76 3.57 -15.26
N LYS A 264 5.45 4.30 -14.37
CA LYS A 264 5.13 5.71 -14.06
C LYS A 264 5.69 6.71 -15.08
N ALA A 265 6.49 6.24 -16.03
CA ALA A 265 7.12 7.03 -17.09
C ALA A 265 7.00 6.30 -18.44
N PRO A 266 7.21 6.99 -19.58
CA PRO A 266 7.19 6.34 -20.89
C PRO A 266 8.13 5.13 -20.95
N PRO A 267 7.71 4.01 -21.59
CA PRO A 267 6.53 3.87 -22.45
C PRO A 267 5.21 3.54 -21.73
N TYR A 268 5.14 3.54 -20.39
CA TYR A 268 3.95 3.21 -19.60
C TYR A 268 3.46 1.78 -19.80
N ASP A 269 4.36 0.82 -19.91
CA ASP A 269 3.93 -0.57 -20.10
C ASP A 269 3.16 -1.09 -18.89
N VAL A 270 2.23 -2.01 -19.15
CA VAL A 270 1.31 -2.56 -18.16
C VAL A 270 1.42 -4.08 -18.13
N ARG A 271 1.58 -4.63 -16.93
CA ARG A 271 1.57 -6.07 -16.69
C ARG A 271 0.50 -6.43 -15.65
N VAL A 272 -0.29 -7.43 -15.98
CA VAL A 272 -1.26 -8.04 -15.05
C VAL A 272 -0.67 -9.37 -14.60
N MET A 273 -0.33 -9.49 -13.33
CA MET A 273 0.47 -10.58 -12.79
C MET A 273 -0.22 -11.18 -11.56
N GLN A 274 -0.71 -12.39 -11.68
CA GLN A 274 -1.25 -13.13 -10.54
C GLN A 274 -0.11 -13.71 -9.70
N LEU A 275 -0.20 -13.52 -8.40
CA LEU A 275 0.73 -14.12 -7.45
C LEU A 275 0.42 -15.61 -7.28
N LYS A 276 1.45 -16.45 -7.23
CA LYS A 276 1.28 -17.89 -6.99
C LYS A 276 0.79 -18.17 -5.59
N ASP A 277 -0.02 -19.20 -5.42
CA ASP A 277 -0.55 -19.59 -4.11
C ASP A 277 0.55 -19.90 -3.11
N GLU A 278 1.66 -20.52 -3.56
CA GLU A 278 2.84 -20.81 -2.72
C GLU A 278 3.45 -19.54 -2.13
N ASP A 279 3.52 -18.45 -2.91
CA ASP A 279 4.03 -17.16 -2.44
C ASP A 279 3.04 -16.49 -1.48
N ILE A 280 1.72 -16.65 -1.71
CA ILE A 280 0.69 -16.17 -0.77
C ILE A 280 0.77 -16.95 0.55
N ASP A 281 1.04 -18.26 0.50
CA ASP A 281 1.24 -19.11 1.68
C ASP A 281 2.45 -18.68 2.50
N LEU A 282 3.57 -18.39 1.83
CA LEU A 282 4.75 -17.82 2.47
C LEU A 282 4.44 -16.45 3.07
N GLY A 283 3.67 -15.62 2.36
CA GLY A 283 3.21 -14.32 2.82
C GLY A 283 2.39 -14.40 4.10
N GLU A 284 1.47 -15.34 4.17
CA GLU A 284 0.68 -15.59 5.38
C GLU A 284 1.55 -16.05 6.55
N GLN A 285 2.50 -16.97 6.33
CA GLN A 285 3.45 -17.41 7.35
C GLN A 285 4.29 -16.25 7.88
N GLN A 286 4.78 -15.37 6.98
CA GLN A 286 5.53 -14.17 7.38
C GLN A 286 4.64 -13.17 8.14
N ALA A 287 3.40 -12.98 7.73
CA ALA A 287 2.45 -12.14 8.47
C ALA A 287 2.23 -12.68 9.89
N ARG A 288 2.01 -14.00 10.06
CA ARG A 288 1.87 -14.65 11.37
C ARG A 288 3.12 -14.49 12.24
N LEU A 289 4.31 -14.65 11.65
CA LEU A 289 5.59 -14.43 12.35
C LEU A 289 5.69 -12.97 12.85
N ALA A 290 5.37 -12.00 12.00
CA ALA A 290 5.38 -10.60 12.39
C ALA A 290 4.36 -10.29 13.49
N ILE A 291 3.14 -10.84 13.41
CA ILE A 291 2.12 -10.69 14.45
C ILE A 291 2.62 -11.26 15.79
N LYS A 292 3.23 -12.45 15.79
CA LYS A 292 3.84 -13.05 16.98
C LYS A 292 4.92 -12.13 17.56
N THR A 293 5.74 -11.54 16.71
CA THR A 293 6.79 -10.57 17.13
C THR A 293 6.15 -9.34 17.76
N VAL A 294 5.11 -8.77 17.16
CA VAL A 294 4.36 -7.62 17.69
C VAL A 294 3.79 -7.95 19.07
N LYS A 295 3.13 -9.10 19.22
CA LYS A 295 2.59 -9.55 20.51
C LYS A 295 3.66 -9.60 21.58
N ARG A 296 4.83 -10.12 21.24
CA ARG A 296 5.98 -10.15 22.14
C ARG A 296 6.48 -8.73 22.49
N CYS A 297 6.65 -7.87 21.47
CA CYS A 297 7.08 -6.49 21.70
C CYS A 297 6.12 -5.73 22.62
N LEU A 298 4.81 -5.87 22.41
CA LEU A 298 3.79 -5.24 23.25
C LEU A 298 3.83 -5.77 24.69
N LYS A 299 4.00 -7.07 24.86
CA LYS A 299 4.06 -7.72 26.18
C LYS A 299 5.30 -7.32 26.96
N GLU A 300 6.47 -7.27 26.29
CA GLU A 300 7.76 -6.99 26.93
C GLU A 300 8.07 -5.48 26.99
N GLY A 301 7.32 -4.64 26.26
CA GLY A 301 7.62 -3.21 26.10
C GLY A 301 8.90 -2.94 25.33
N ILE A 302 9.46 -3.94 24.65
CA ILE A 302 10.76 -3.89 23.96
C ILE A 302 10.58 -4.08 22.48
N TRP A 303 11.10 -3.15 21.68
CA TRP A 303 11.12 -3.20 20.22
C TRP A 303 12.58 -3.33 19.74
N PRO A 304 13.07 -4.56 19.49
CA PRO A 304 14.48 -4.81 19.28
C PRO A 304 14.99 -4.29 17.93
N GLY A 305 16.27 -3.94 17.92
CA GLY A 305 17.07 -3.66 16.74
C GLY A 305 17.59 -4.95 16.08
N TYR A 306 18.77 -4.86 15.45
CA TYR A 306 19.42 -6.01 14.80
C TYR A 306 19.90 -7.08 15.78
N ASP A 307 20.15 -6.73 17.02
CA ASP A 307 20.59 -7.69 18.05
C ASP A 307 19.47 -8.60 18.56
N GLY A 308 18.22 -8.34 18.15
CA GLY A 308 17.07 -9.12 18.58
C GLY A 308 16.74 -8.92 20.07
N PHE A 309 16.03 -9.88 20.64
CA PHE A 309 15.68 -9.87 22.06
C PHE A 309 16.82 -10.44 22.90
N GLY A 310 17.43 -9.61 23.75
CA GLY A 310 18.38 -10.06 24.80
C GLY A 310 19.83 -10.30 24.32
N LYS A 311 20.23 -9.77 23.17
CA LYS A 311 21.62 -9.77 22.73
C LYS A 311 22.22 -8.36 22.93
N GLU A 312 23.19 -8.24 23.83
CA GLU A 312 23.90 -6.98 24.07
C GLU A 312 25.27 -6.92 23.41
N PHE A 313 25.79 -8.07 22.95
CA PHE A 313 27.12 -8.20 22.39
C PHE A 313 27.15 -9.15 21.19
N GLY A 314 27.90 -8.78 20.16
CA GLY A 314 28.10 -9.57 18.95
C GLY A 314 29.51 -9.46 18.39
N TRP A 315 29.87 -10.38 17.48
CA TRP A 315 31.12 -10.35 16.74
C TRP A 315 30.88 -9.82 15.34
N VAL A 316 31.83 -9.04 14.82
CA VAL A 316 31.87 -8.63 13.42
C VAL A 316 33.15 -9.16 12.78
N GLU A 317 33.02 -9.70 11.60
CA GLU A 317 34.14 -10.21 10.82
C GLU A 317 34.28 -9.46 9.49
N MET A 318 35.52 -9.30 9.05
CA MET A 318 35.77 -8.83 7.69
C MET A 318 35.22 -9.85 6.67
N PRO A 319 34.72 -9.38 5.52
CA PRO A 319 34.35 -10.28 4.43
C PRO A 319 35.50 -11.21 4.01
N GLY A 320 35.20 -12.45 3.66
CA GLY A 320 36.24 -13.45 3.31
C GLY A 320 37.16 -12.99 2.18
N TRP A 321 36.64 -12.32 1.16
CA TRP A 321 37.44 -11.75 0.08
C TRP A 321 38.44 -10.68 0.57
N ALA A 322 38.10 -9.89 1.57
CA ALA A 322 39.01 -8.89 2.13
C ALA A 322 40.13 -9.55 2.93
N LYS A 323 39.81 -10.58 3.72
CA LYS A 323 40.84 -11.39 4.44
C LYS A 323 41.81 -12.04 3.47
N THR A 324 41.33 -12.63 2.37
CA THR A 324 42.16 -13.26 1.33
C THR A 324 43.06 -12.22 0.65
N ARG A 325 42.49 -11.05 0.26
CA ARG A 325 43.28 -10.00 -0.37
C ARG A 325 44.42 -9.51 0.51
N LEU A 326 44.17 -9.30 1.81
CA LEU A 326 45.19 -8.88 2.75
C LEU A 326 46.30 -9.96 2.95
N LYS A 327 45.93 -11.24 3.01
CA LYS A 327 46.90 -12.34 3.09
C LYS A 327 47.81 -12.37 1.87
N ASN A 328 47.22 -12.28 0.66
CA ASN A 328 48.02 -12.27 -0.58
C ASN A 328 48.96 -11.06 -0.66
N GLN A 329 48.54 -9.88 -0.16
CA GLN A 329 49.40 -8.73 -0.11
C GLN A 329 50.58 -8.89 0.86
N MET A 330 50.37 -9.58 1.98
CA MET A 330 51.45 -9.86 2.94
C MET A 330 52.43 -10.96 2.44
N GLU A 331 51.93 -11.91 1.64
CA GLU A 331 52.76 -12.95 1.03
C GLU A 331 53.63 -12.45 -0.15
N ALA A 332 53.20 -11.33 -0.77
CA ALA A 332 53.88 -10.69 -1.89
C ALA A 332 54.90 -9.59 -1.46
N ALA A 333 54.95 -9.24 -0.19
CA ALA A 333 55.85 -8.23 0.39
C ALA A 333 57.07 -8.88 1.07
#